data_61d29a4ad76b35053d36134b2a2bf68a
#
_entry.id   61d29a4ad76b35053d36134b2a2bf68a
#
_cell.length_a   1.000
_cell.length_b   1.000
_cell.length_c   1.000
_cell.angle_alpha   90.00
_cell.angle_beta   90.00
_cell.angle_gamma   90.00
#
_symmetry.space_group_name_H-M   'P 1'
#
loop_
_entity.id
_entity.type
_entity.pdbx_description
1 polymer ?
#
loop_
_entity_poly.entity_id
_entity_poly.type
_entity_poly.pdbx_seq_one_letter_code
_entity_poly.pdbx_strand_id
1 'polypeptide(L)'
;THGRCQGNLYFSMESHQAFGPHCDDHDVFAIHFEGEKVWNIYENIERNPINHPVFKHSAEERIKKAGRMIDQVTLKPGDLLYLPRGQYHDALASQNGALHIAFGLVYFKPIDLMPIIYEKFVLNEFMRGDIKADSSYNELKNILTKFSQELNKIIDCSETADILATSLQNWPVHIDNYSLKKIIE
;
A
#
# COMPACT_ATOMS: atom_id res chain seq x y z
N THR A 1 -6.05 2.57 -15.30
CA THR A 1 -6.08 2.28 -13.85
C THR A 1 -6.21 3.58 -13.07
N HIS A 2 -7.00 3.60 -12.01
CA HIS A 2 -7.16 4.77 -11.13
C HIS A 2 -6.23 4.68 -9.91
N GLY A 3 -5.12 3.94 -10.00
CA GLY A 3 -4.11 3.76 -8.96
C GLY A 3 -2.77 4.37 -9.36
N ARG A 4 -1.96 4.73 -8.38
CA ARG A 4 -0.54 5.04 -8.60
C ARG A 4 0.19 3.77 -8.96
N CYS A 5 0.98 3.83 -10.02
CA CYS A 5 1.85 2.74 -10.43
C CYS A 5 3.31 3.10 -10.12
N GLN A 6 4.04 2.18 -9.50
CA GLN A 6 5.49 2.25 -9.33
C GLN A 6 6.12 0.97 -9.84
N GLY A 7 7.23 1.09 -10.57
CA GLY A 7 7.99 -0.05 -11.07
C GLY A 7 9.28 -0.23 -10.29
N ASN A 8 9.56 -1.45 -9.84
CA ASN A 8 10.81 -1.83 -9.21
C ASN A 8 11.48 -2.92 -10.04
N LEU A 9 12.74 -2.69 -10.40
CA LEU A 9 13.57 -3.68 -11.09
C LEU A 9 14.28 -4.55 -10.05
N TYR A 10 14.13 -5.86 -10.20
CA TYR A 10 14.77 -6.85 -9.32
C TYR A 10 15.73 -7.72 -10.13
N PHE A 11 16.99 -7.60 -9.78
CA PHE A 11 18.03 -8.50 -10.24
C PHE A 11 18.43 -9.44 -9.10
N SER A 12 18.20 -10.74 -9.29
CA SER A 12 18.53 -11.77 -8.29
C SER A 12 19.67 -12.62 -8.83
N MET A 13 20.76 -12.70 -8.09
CA MET A 13 21.87 -13.59 -8.40
C MET A 13 21.62 -15.00 -7.87
N GLU A 14 22.31 -15.97 -8.41
CA GLU A 14 22.33 -17.41 -8.11
C GLU A 14 21.65 -17.84 -6.80
N SER A 15 20.56 -18.57 -6.89
CA SER A 15 19.87 -19.20 -5.76
C SER A 15 19.62 -18.27 -4.55
N HIS A 16 19.66 -16.96 -4.76
CA HIS A 16 19.50 -15.99 -3.68
C HIS A 16 18.02 -15.68 -3.46
N GLN A 17 17.55 -15.94 -2.23
CA GLN A 17 16.26 -15.49 -1.76
C GLN A 17 16.44 -14.14 -1.07
N ALA A 18 15.99 -13.06 -1.72
CA ALA A 18 16.13 -11.72 -1.15
C ALA A 18 15.22 -11.51 0.08
N PHE A 19 14.01 -12.08 0.04
CA PHE A 19 13.01 -11.94 1.09
C PHE A 19 12.35 -13.30 1.37
N GLY A 20 12.22 -13.65 2.66
CA GLY A 20 11.35 -14.75 3.07
C GLY A 20 9.86 -14.39 2.90
N PRO A 21 8.95 -15.25 3.37
CA PRO A 21 7.52 -15.01 3.26
C PRO A 21 7.12 -13.62 3.73
N HIS A 22 6.40 -12.88 2.88
CA HIS A 22 5.90 -11.53 3.14
C HIS A 22 4.63 -11.27 2.33
N CYS A 23 3.98 -10.17 2.60
CA CYS A 23 2.90 -9.64 1.78
C CYS A 23 3.13 -8.15 1.54
N ASP A 24 2.64 -7.66 0.40
CA ASP A 24 2.73 -6.26 0.03
C ASP A 24 1.46 -5.49 0.42
N ASP A 25 1.60 -4.19 0.65
CA ASP A 25 0.49 -3.28 0.96
C ASP A 25 -0.21 -2.72 -0.29
N HIS A 26 0.08 -3.29 -1.46
CA HIS A 26 -0.44 -2.93 -2.77
C HIS A 26 -0.55 -4.16 -3.68
N ASP A 27 -1.26 -4.04 -4.79
CA ASP A 27 -1.30 -5.08 -5.82
C ASP A 27 0.01 -5.11 -6.59
N VAL A 28 0.48 -6.30 -6.95
CA VAL A 28 1.74 -6.49 -7.67
C VAL A 28 1.53 -7.24 -8.98
N PHE A 29 2.13 -6.73 -10.05
CA PHE A 29 2.29 -7.41 -11.34
C PHE A 29 3.77 -7.64 -11.58
N ALA A 30 4.23 -8.88 -11.43
CA ALA A 30 5.61 -9.27 -11.67
C ALA A 30 5.77 -9.78 -13.11
N ILE A 31 6.56 -9.08 -13.92
CA ILE A 31 6.87 -9.45 -15.31
C ILE A 31 8.31 -9.94 -15.38
N HIS A 32 8.50 -11.17 -15.84
CA HIS A 32 9.83 -11.76 -16.01
C HIS A 32 10.46 -11.43 -17.34
N PHE A 33 11.75 -11.07 -17.32
CA PHE A 33 12.52 -10.69 -18.50
C PHE A 33 13.67 -11.65 -18.80
N GLU A 34 14.35 -12.17 -17.75
CA GLU A 34 15.50 -13.05 -17.91
C GLU A 34 15.60 -14.03 -16.75
N GLY A 35 16.10 -15.23 -17.04
CA GLY A 35 16.22 -16.32 -16.06
C GLY A 35 14.87 -16.89 -15.62
N GLU A 36 14.90 -17.70 -14.56
CA GLU A 36 13.72 -18.30 -13.97
C GLU A 36 13.64 -17.98 -12.49
N LYS A 37 12.43 -17.77 -11.98
CA LYS A 37 12.18 -17.51 -10.57
C LYS A 37 10.98 -18.34 -10.09
N VAL A 38 11.19 -19.07 -9.01
CA VAL A 38 10.15 -19.87 -8.36
C VAL A 38 9.45 -18.95 -7.36
N TRP A 39 8.14 -18.83 -7.49
CA TRP A 39 7.28 -18.09 -6.59
C TRP A 39 6.44 -19.05 -5.75
N ASN A 40 6.51 -18.89 -4.45
CA ASN A 40 5.72 -19.64 -3.50
C ASN A 40 4.55 -18.78 -3.04
N ILE A 41 3.35 -19.33 -3.09
CA ILE A 41 2.12 -18.67 -2.65
C ILE A 41 1.61 -19.38 -1.40
N TYR A 42 1.24 -18.60 -0.40
CA TYR A 42 0.81 -19.11 0.90
C TYR A 42 -0.70 -18.94 1.10
N GLU A 43 -1.27 -19.77 1.97
CA GLU A 43 -2.73 -19.85 2.19
C GLU A 43 -3.34 -18.59 2.81
N ASN A 44 -2.58 -17.86 3.61
CA ASN A 44 -3.10 -16.71 4.33
C ASN A 44 -2.93 -15.40 3.55
N ILE A 45 -3.87 -14.49 3.80
CA ILE A 45 -3.89 -13.14 3.24
C ILE A 45 -4.01 -12.16 4.40
N GLU A 46 -3.10 -11.19 4.49
CA GLU A 46 -3.25 -10.04 5.38
C GLU A 46 -4.33 -9.10 4.79
N ARG A 47 -5.36 -8.83 5.59
CA ARG A 47 -6.49 -8.02 5.10
C ARG A 47 -6.14 -6.54 5.05
N ASN A 48 -6.18 -5.96 3.86
CA ASN A 48 -5.99 -4.54 3.62
C ASN A 48 -4.76 -3.92 4.31
N PRO A 49 -3.56 -4.52 4.22
CA PRO A 49 -2.37 -3.96 4.85
C PRO A 49 -2.06 -2.59 4.27
N ILE A 50 -1.46 -1.73 5.09
CA ILE A 50 -0.96 -0.41 4.69
C ILE A 50 0.49 -0.26 5.12
N ASN A 51 1.20 0.70 4.55
CA ASN A 51 2.56 1.01 4.99
C ASN A 51 2.55 1.68 6.37
N HIS A 52 2.38 0.88 7.41
CA HIS A 52 2.37 1.31 8.80
C HIS A 52 3.12 0.29 9.66
N PRO A 53 3.84 0.71 10.72
CA PRO A 53 4.61 -0.20 11.59
C PRO A 53 3.82 -1.40 12.14
N VAL A 54 2.51 -1.27 12.37
CA VAL A 54 1.65 -2.35 12.87
C VAL A 54 1.57 -3.56 11.91
N PHE A 55 1.87 -3.35 10.61
CA PHE A 55 1.92 -4.40 9.58
C PHE A 55 3.36 -4.85 9.26
N LYS A 56 4.37 -4.29 9.95
CA LYS A 56 5.78 -4.69 9.79
C LYS A 56 6.12 -5.77 10.82
N HIS A 57 6.11 -7.00 10.36
CA HIS A 57 6.36 -8.18 11.19
C HIS A 57 7.82 -8.64 11.09
N SER A 58 8.34 -9.27 12.15
CA SER A 58 9.61 -9.99 12.11
C SER A 58 9.57 -11.14 11.08
N ALA A 59 10.74 -11.66 10.69
CA ALA A 59 10.78 -12.80 9.76
C ALA A 59 10.01 -14.02 10.31
N GLU A 60 10.16 -14.32 11.59
CA GLU A 60 9.48 -15.43 12.26
C GLU A 60 7.96 -15.25 12.29
N GLU A 61 7.47 -14.04 12.59
CA GLU A 61 6.05 -13.71 12.58
C GLU A 61 5.47 -13.82 11.16
N ARG A 62 6.20 -13.37 10.13
CA ARG A 62 5.78 -13.48 8.74
C ARG A 62 5.61 -14.93 8.30
N ILE A 63 6.57 -15.81 8.64
CA ILE A 63 6.47 -17.25 8.35
C ILE A 63 5.22 -17.84 9.03
N LYS A 64 5.00 -17.53 10.30
CA LYS A 64 3.82 -18.00 11.03
C LYS A 64 2.51 -17.47 10.43
N LYS A 65 2.49 -16.19 10.04
CA LYS A 65 1.30 -15.55 9.45
C LYS A 65 1.01 -16.04 8.03
N ALA A 66 2.02 -16.36 7.24
CA ALA A 66 1.87 -16.86 5.88
C ALA A 66 1.09 -18.19 5.84
N GLY A 67 1.26 -19.05 6.84
CA GLY A 67 0.65 -20.37 6.88
C GLY A 67 1.34 -21.36 5.95
N ARG A 68 0.58 -22.35 5.42
CA ARG A 68 1.14 -23.36 4.49
C ARG A 68 1.31 -22.76 3.10
N MET A 69 2.32 -23.23 2.40
CA MET A 69 2.41 -23.04 0.95
C MET A 69 1.29 -23.82 0.25
N ILE A 70 0.54 -23.14 -0.59
CA ILE A 70 -0.61 -23.72 -1.31
C ILE A 70 -0.35 -23.83 -2.81
N ASP A 71 0.57 -23.04 -3.34
CA ASP A 71 0.95 -23.08 -4.74
C ASP A 71 2.40 -22.69 -4.94
N GLN A 72 2.99 -23.20 -6.02
CA GLN A 72 4.36 -22.89 -6.44
C GLN A 72 4.40 -22.78 -7.96
N VAL A 73 4.80 -21.62 -8.46
CA VAL A 73 4.90 -21.36 -9.89
C VAL A 73 6.31 -20.93 -10.27
N THR A 74 6.81 -21.47 -11.39
CA THR A 74 8.09 -21.00 -11.97
C THR A 74 7.80 -20.05 -13.10
N LEU A 75 8.23 -18.78 -12.94
CA LEU A 75 8.11 -17.78 -13.99
C LEU A 75 9.36 -17.74 -14.86
N LYS A 76 9.14 -17.64 -16.17
CA LYS A 76 10.12 -17.57 -17.25
C LYS A 76 9.99 -16.23 -18.00
N PRO A 77 10.95 -15.85 -18.83
CA PRO A 77 10.86 -14.66 -19.65
C PRO A 77 9.53 -14.59 -20.43
N GLY A 78 8.80 -13.49 -20.30
CA GLY A 78 7.49 -13.27 -20.89
C GLY A 78 6.30 -13.61 -19.99
N ASP A 79 6.51 -14.31 -18.87
CA ASP A 79 5.45 -14.63 -17.91
C ASP A 79 5.13 -13.41 -17.04
N LEU A 80 3.86 -13.32 -16.64
CA LEU A 80 3.32 -12.34 -15.72
C LEU A 80 2.60 -13.03 -14.57
N LEU A 81 2.96 -12.64 -13.34
CA LEU A 81 2.25 -13.06 -12.12
C LEU A 81 1.54 -11.85 -11.51
N TYR A 82 0.25 -12.00 -11.22
CA TYR A 82 -0.51 -11.05 -10.42
C TYR A 82 -0.64 -11.55 -8.98
N LEU A 83 -0.26 -10.71 -8.04
CA LEU A 83 -0.42 -10.93 -6.61
C LEU A 83 -1.33 -9.84 -6.05
N PRO A 84 -2.50 -10.18 -5.52
CA PRO A 84 -3.36 -9.21 -4.87
C PRO A 84 -2.73 -8.71 -3.58
N ARG A 85 -3.02 -7.49 -3.21
CA ARG A 85 -2.61 -6.85 -1.96
C ARG A 85 -2.85 -7.76 -0.76
N GLY A 86 -1.83 -7.96 0.04
CA GLY A 86 -1.89 -8.77 1.26
C GLY A 86 -1.64 -10.27 1.06
N GLN A 87 -1.53 -10.76 -0.16
CA GLN A 87 -1.21 -12.17 -0.42
C GLN A 87 0.20 -12.49 0.04
N TYR A 88 0.34 -13.45 0.96
CA TYR A 88 1.66 -13.92 1.39
C TYR A 88 2.33 -14.73 0.28
N HIS A 89 3.57 -14.34 -0.01
CA HIS A 89 4.39 -14.95 -1.04
C HIS A 89 5.88 -14.81 -0.71
N ASP A 90 6.71 -15.57 -1.39
CA ASP A 90 8.14 -15.35 -1.53
C ASP A 90 8.63 -15.80 -2.91
N ALA A 91 9.88 -15.49 -3.24
CA ALA A 91 10.43 -15.84 -4.53
C ALA A 91 11.92 -16.16 -4.45
N LEU A 92 12.32 -17.24 -5.12
CA LEU A 92 13.70 -17.73 -5.19
C LEU A 92 14.16 -17.76 -6.65
N ALA A 93 15.28 -17.11 -6.96
CA ALA A 93 15.90 -17.19 -8.27
C ALA A 93 16.55 -18.55 -8.51
N SER A 94 16.56 -19.01 -9.76
CA SER A 94 17.30 -20.19 -10.19
C SER A 94 18.82 -19.98 -10.07
N GLN A 95 19.60 -21.04 -10.32
CA GLN A 95 21.07 -20.98 -10.28
C GLN A 95 21.67 -19.98 -11.27
N ASN A 96 20.97 -19.66 -12.34
CA ASN A 96 21.43 -18.72 -13.39
C ASN A 96 21.02 -17.27 -13.11
N GLY A 97 20.43 -17.00 -11.94
CA GLY A 97 19.88 -15.70 -11.63
C GLY A 97 18.54 -15.42 -12.33
N ALA A 98 17.96 -14.27 -12.07
CA ALA A 98 16.72 -13.83 -12.71
C ALA A 98 16.57 -12.32 -12.69
N LEU A 99 15.93 -11.79 -13.74
CA LEU A 99 15.54 -10.38 -13.85
C LEU A 99 14.03 -10.26 -14.02
N HIS A 100 13.38 -9.47 -13.15
CA HIS A 100 11.97 -9.14 -13.31
C HIS A 100 11.69 -7.69 -12.90
N ILE A 101 10.59 -7.15 -13.41
CA ILE A 101 10.03 -5.88 -12.96
C ILE A 101 8.73 -6.19 -12.20
N ALA A 102 8.60 -5.64 -11.00
CA ALA A 102 7.35 -5.65 -10.26
C ALA A 102 6.70 -4.26 -10.35
N PHE A 103 5.50 -4.21 -10.92
CA PHE A 103 4.66 -3.02 -10.92
C PHE A 103 3.70 -3.08 -9.74
N GLY A 104 3.88 -2.16 -8.80
CA GLY A 104 2.98 -2.00 -7.66
C GLY A 104 1.86 -1.02 -8.00
N LEU A 105 0.60 -1.41 -7.74
CA LEU A 105 -0.57 -0.54 -7.88
C LEU A 105 -1.11 -0.14 -6.51
N VAL A 106 -0.99 1.14 -6.19
CA VAL A 106 -1.46 1.72 -4.92
C VAL A 106 -2.74 2.51 -5.17
N TYR A 107 -3.84 2.05 -4.57
CA TYR A 107 -5.12 2.75 -4.63
C TYR A 107 -5.28 3.70 -3.44
N PHE A 108 -6.07 4.77 -3.66
CA PHE A 108 -6.50 5.65 -2.60
C PHE A 108 -7.37 4.89 -1.58
N LYS A 109 -7.15 5.12 -0.30
CA LYS A 109 -7.82 4.42 0.80
C LYS A 109 -8.55 5.43 1.69
N PRO A 110 -9.62 5.03 2.40
CA PRO A 110 -10.28 5.94 3.34
C PRO A 110 -9.35 6.58 4.37
N ILE A 111 -8.27 5.89 4.79
CA ILE A 111 -7.28 6.46 5.71
C ILE A 111 -6.50 7.63 5.10
N ASP A 112 -6.38 7.67 3.78
CA ASP A 112 -5.70 8.76 3.06
C ASP A 112 -6.52 10.07 3.09
N LEU A 113 -7.78 10.03 3.60
CA LEU A 113 -8.57 11.21 3.91
C LEU A 113 -8.07 11.96 5.15
N MET A 114 -7.36 11.28 6.06
CA MET A 114 -6.96 11.89 7.34
C MET A 114 -6.15 13.18 7.18
N PRO A 115 -5.15 13.28 6.28
CA PRO A 115 -4.47 14.54 6.04
C PRO A 115 -5.41 15.67 5.56
N ILE A 116 -6.38 15.35 4.69
CA ILE A 116 -7.35 16.33 4.17
C ILE A 116 -8.24 16.86 5.30
N ILE A 117 -8.73 15.97 6.15
CA ILE A 117 -9.54 16.33 7.33
C ILE A 117 -8.69 17.13 8.33
N TYR A 118 -7.43 16.74 8.52
CA TYR A 118 -6.52 17.45 9.42
C TYR A 118 -6.31 18.92 9.02
N GLU A 119 -6.13 19.21 7.74
CA GLU A 119 -6.03 20.60 7.25
C GLU A 119 -7.27 21.44 7.59
N LYS A 120 -8.46 20.83 7.55
CA LYS A 120 -9.68 21.49 7.99
C LYS A 120 -9.72 21.69 9.52
N PHE A 121 -9.20 20.75 10.30
CA PHE A 121 -9.08 20.86 11.75
C PHE A 121 -8.17 22.02 12.16
N VAL A 122 -7.08 22.24 11.44
CA VAL A 122 -6.15 23.36 11.71
C VAL A 122 -6.86 24.73 11.62
N LEU A 123 -7.91 24.84 10.81
CA LEU A 123 -8.69 26.08 10.69
C LEU A 123 -9.80 26.19 11.75
N ASN A 124 -10.15 25.13 12.45
CA ASN A 124 -11.21 25.10 13.45
C ASN A 124 -10.66 25.53 14.83
N GLU A 125 -11.23 26.59 15.41
CA GLU A 125 -10.77 27.13 16.70
C GLU A 125 -10.90 26.11 17.85
N PHE A 126 -11.98 25.35 17.91
CA PHE A 126 -12.17 24.32 18.93
C PHE A 126 -11.10 23.23 18.86
N MET A 127 -10.72 22.80 17.64
CA MET A 127 -9.70 21.75 17.44
C MET A 127 -8.30 22.19 17.87
N ARG A 128 -8.05 23.49 17.98
CA ARG A 128 -6.79 24.09 18.43
C ARG A 128 -6.80 24.51 19.90
N GLY A 129 -7.91 24.31 20.58
CA GLY A 129 -8.07 24.66 21.99
C GLY A 129 -7.32 23.71 22.92
N ASP A 130 -6.92 24.20 24.08
CA ASP A 130 -6.21 23.43 25.08
C ASP A 130 -7.15 22.50 25.85
N ILE A 131 -6.67 21.29 26.15
CA ILE A 131 -7.28 20.38 27.10
C ILE A 131 -6.47 20.42 28.39
N LYS A 132 -7.10 20.81 29.50
CA LYS A 132 -6.42 20.90 30.79
C LYS A 132 -6.06 19.52 31.32
N ALA A 133 -4.86 19.37 31.87
CA ALA A 133 -4.35 18.10 32.38
C ALA A 133 -5.17 17.57 33.59
N ASP A 134 -5.83 18.45 34.32
CA ASP A 134 -6.68 18.16 35.48
C ASP A 134 -8.18 18.02 35.13
N SER A 135 -8.52 17.97 33.83
CA SER A 135 -9.89 17.79 33.38
C SER A 135 -10.52 16.53 33.95
N SER A 136 -11.70 16.69 34.49
CA SER A 136 -12.52 15.56 35.01
C SER A 136 -12.96 14.65 33.85
N TYR A 137 -13.34 13.42 34.18
CA TYR A 137 -13.90 12.46 33.22
C TYR A 137 -15.09 13.02 32.43
N ASN A 138 -15.97 13.77 33.08
CA ASN A 138 -17.15 14.36 32.43
C ASN A 138 -16.76 15.48 31.46
N GLU A 139 -15.76 16.30 31.80
CA GLU A 139 -15.22 17.32 30.90
C GLU A 139 -14.59 16.68 29.66
N LEU A 140 -13.78 15.64 29.86
CA LEU A 140 -13.18 14.89 28.74
C LEU A 140 -14.26 14.26 27.85
N LYS A 141 -15.32 13.69 28.41
CA LYS A 141 -16.46 13.16 27.65
C LYS A 141 -17.17 14.25 26.85
N ASN A 142 -17.36 15.43 27.41
CA ASN A 142 -17.94 16.57 26.69
C ASN A 142 -17.05 17.06 25.55
N ILE A 143 -15.72 17.10 25.75
CA ILE A 143 -14.75 17.41 24.70
C ILE A 143 -14.84 16.41 23.55
N LEU A 144 -14.88 15.10 23.84
CA LEU A 144 -15.03 14.06 22.82
C LEU A 144 -16.35 14.17 22.05
N THR A 145 -17.44 14.50 22.76
CA THR A 145 -18.75 14.75 22.14
C THR A 145 -18.67 15.93 21.15
N LYS A 146 -18.08 17.04 21.58
CA LYS A 146 -17.92 18.23 20.74
C LYS A 146 -16.96 17.95 19.59
N PHE A 147 -15.87 17.22 19.82
CA PHE A 147 -14.95 16.76 18.75
C PHE A 147 -15.68 16.01 17.67
N SER A 148 -16.54 15.03 18.05
CA SER A 148 -17.36 14.28 17.09
C SER A 148 -18.31 15.17 16.29
N GLN A 149 -18.93 16.17 16.93
CA GLN A 149 -19.81 17.12 16.26
C GLN A 149 -19.07 17.98 15.24
N GLU A 150 -17.89 18.51 15.60
CA GLU A 150 -17.07 19.30 14.69
C GLU A 150 -16.51 18.44 13.53
N LEU A 151 -16.12 17.17 13.80
CA LEU A 151 -15.70 16.22 12.77
C LEU A 151 -16.83 15.97 11.76
N ASN A 152 -18.05 15.74 12.24
CA ASN A 152 -19.22 15.51 11.36
C ASN A 152 -19.49 16.73 10.46
N LYS A 153 -19.42 17.95 11.00
CA LYS A 153 -19.57 19.17 10.20
C LYS A 153 -18.55 19.25 9.05
N ILE A 154 -17.32 18.85 9.31
CA ILE A 154 -16.25 18.84 8.31
C ILE A 154 -16.50 17.76 7.26
N ILE A 155 -16.92 16.56 7.67
CA ILE A 155 -17.18 15.44 6.77
C ILE A 155 -18.41 15.70 5.90
N ASP A 156 -19.48 16.27 6.47
CA ASP A 156 -20.74 16.54 5.78
C ASP A 156 -20.69 17.81 4.90
N CYS A 157 -19.57 18.53 4.92
CA CYS A 157 -19.37 19.72 4.12
C CYS A 157 -19.13 19.35 2.64
N SER A 158 -19.87 19.98 1.72
CA SER A 158 -19.70 19.80 0.26
C SER A 158 -18.27 20.10 -0.20
N GLU A 159 -17.61 21.11 0.38
CA GLU A 159 -16.22 21.45 0.10
C GLU A 159 -15.27 20.28 0.38
N THR A 160 -15.51 19.49 1.44
CA THR A 160 -14.71 18.29 1.73
C THR A 160 -14.86 17.23 0.65
N ALA A 161 -16.09 17.03 0.16
CA ALA A 161 -16.35 16.13 -0.96
C ALA A 161 -15.68 16.60 -2.26
N ASP A 162 -15.68 17.91 -2.55
CA ASP A 162 -15.01 18.50 -3.71
C ASP A 162 -13.48 18.33 -3.64
N ILE A 163 -12.89 18.55 -2.46
CA ILE A 163 -11.46 18.31 -2.23
C ILE A 163 -11.13 16.84 -2.45
N LEU A 164 -11.95 15.93 -1.93
CA LEU A 164 -11.76 14.50 -2.13
C LEU A 164 -11.86 14.12 -3.62
N ALA A 165 -12.87 14.62 -4.33
CA ALA A 165 -13.03 14.37 -5.76
C ALA A 165 -11.80 14.84 -6.55
N THR A 166 -11.28 16.03 -6.24
CA THR A 166 -10.06 16.58 -6.83
C THR A 166 -8.83 15.72 -6.48
N SER A 167 -8.72 15.28 -5.23
CA SER A 167 -7.61 14.43 -4.79
C SER A 167 -7.61 13.08 -5.49
N LEU A 168 -8.79 12.49 -5.71
CA LEU A 168 -8.93 11.23 -6.45
C LEU A 168 -8.59 11.39 -7.93
N GLN A 169 -8.97 12.51 -8.56
CA GLN A 169 -8.61 12.80 -9.96
C GLN A 169 -7.10 12.98 -10.13
N ASN A 170 -6.43 13.57 -9.15
CA ASN A 170 -4.99 13.81 -9.16
C ASN A 170 -4.16 12.65 -8.58
N TRP A 171 -4.82 11.61 -8.05
CA TRP A 171 -4.13 10.47 -7.44
C TRP A 171 -3.24 9.69 -8.40
N PRO A 172 -3.68 9.37 -9.64
CA PRO A 172 -2.77 8.82 -10.63
C PRO A 172 -1.72 9.86 -10.98
N VAL A 173 -0.45 9.52 -10.85
CA VAL A 173 0.63 10.35 -11.38
C VAL A 173 0.41 10.44 -12.89
N HIS A 174 0.27 11.67 -13.43
CA HIS A 174 0.33 11.88 -14.86
C HIS A 174 1.72 11.44 -15.33
N ILE A 175 1.78 10.27 -15.94
CA ILE A 175 2.91 9.90 -16.77
C ILE A 175 2.72 10.74 -18.04
N ASP A 176 3.60 11.69 -18.26
CA ASP A 176 3.69 12.38 -19.54
C ASP A 176 3.70 11.32 -20.66
N ASN A 177 2.99 11.58 -21.75
CA ASN A 177 2.83 10.65 -22.86
C ASN A 177 4.18 10.07 -23.29
N TYR A 178 4.50 8.90 -22.74
CA TYR A 178 5.73 8.19 -23.04
C TYR A 178 5.55 7.48 -24.38
N SER A 179 6.22 7.93 -25.41
CA SER A 179 6.21 7.26 -26.70
C SER A 179 7.43 6.36 -26.81
N LEU A 180 7.23 5.06 -26.80
CA LEU A 180 8.28 4.06 -27.05
C LEU A 180 8.99 4.26 -28.40
N LYS A 181 8.36 4.93 -29.36
CA LYS A 181 8.99 5.28 -30.65
C LYS A 181 10.19 6.21 -30.53
N LYS A 182 10.35 6.95 -29.43
CA LYS A 182 11.50 7.83 -29.18
C LYS A 182 12.72 7.12 -28.59
N ILE A 183 12.61 5.83 -28.22
CA ILE A 183 13.71 5.06 -27.62
C ILE A 183 14.41 4.18 -28.66
N ILE A 184 13.79 3.94 -29.81
CA ILE A 184 14.27 3.00 -30.83
C ILE A 184 14.88 3.74 -32.03
N GLU A 185 14.82 5.08 -32.06
CA GLU A 185 15.57 5.95 -32.97
C GLU A 185 16.88 6.45 -32.33
#